data_fe107021f60b740549351d01702210f1
#
_entry.id   fe107021f60b740549351d01702210f1
#
_cell.length_a   1.000
_cell.length_b   1.000
_cell.length_c   1.000
_cell.angle_alpha   90.00
_cell.angle_beta   90.00
_cell.angle_gamma   90.00
#
_symmetry.space_group_name_H-M   'P 1'
#
loop_
_entity.id
_entity.type
_entity.pdbx_description
1 polymer ?
#
loop_
_entity_poly.entity_id
_entity_poly.type
_entity_poly.pdbx_seq_one_letter_code
_entity_poly.pdbx_strand_id
1 'polypeptide(L)'
;LQRFKNEGVEILHKDFLSAAKELVKRGQKFDIILADLGVSSPQLDIAERGFSFRRDGPLDMRMNPAQKKTAADIVNFASKNELLQILIEFGEEKRGFAERIVSKILEARKKQRIETTTQLADLILSVHKGGWQKTHPATRTFQAIRIAVNNELQQVEEVLELLPKLLNSGGRVGIITFHSLEDKIVKNYFKDDSKKGLESKFQTITKKPLDGAKEDVNNPRARSAKLRVSIRK
;
A
#
# COMPACT_ATOMS: atom_id res chain seq x y z
N LEU A 1 10.41 -19.01 -6.92
CA LEU A 1 9.93 -19.82 -5.78
C LEU A 1 10.66 -21.17 -5.65
N GLN A 2 11.03 -21.85 -6.76
CA GLN A 2 11.80 -23.11 -6.71
C GLN A 2 13.17 -22.98 -6.02
N ARG A 3 13.82 -21.80 -6.11
CA ARG A 3 15.15 -21.53 -5.53
C ARG A 3 15.24 -21.78 -4.01
N PHE A 4 14.15 -21.60 -3.28
CA PHE A 4 14.15 -21.71 -1.80
C PHE A 4 13.63 -23.05 -1.26
N LYS A 5 13.14 -23.96 -2.12
CA LYS A 5 12.57 -25.25 -1.67
C LYS A 5 13.57 -26.14 -0.95
N ASN A 6 14.87 -26.00 -1.21
CA ASN A 6 15.93 -26.84 -0.62
C ASN A 6 16.54 -26.26 0.65
N GLU A 7 16.06 -25.09 1.12
CA GLU A 7 16.65 -24.37 2.26
C GLU A 7 15.81 -24.48 3.55
N GLY A 8 14.83 -25.39 3.60
CA GLY A 8 13.93 -25.51 4.77
C GLY A 8 12.92 -24.35 4.90
N VAL A 9 12.72 -23.60 3.83
CA VAL A 9 11.83 -22.44 3.79
C VAL A 9 10.42 -22.87 3.38
N GLU A 10 9.41 -22.56 4.20
CA GLU A 10 8.01 -22.67 3.81
C GLU A 10 7.59 -21.43 3.02
N ILE A 11 7.02 -21.62 1.82
CA ILE A 11 6.54 -20.55 0.96
C ILE A 11 5.01 -20.61 0.88
N LEU A 12 4.33 -19.60 1.40
CA LEU A 12 2.88 -19.42 1.27
C LEU A 12 2.58 -18.47 0.10
N HIS A 13 2.02 -19.02 -0.99
CA HIS A 13 1.60 -18.22 -2.15
C HIS A 13 0.24 -17.55 -1.87
N LYS A 14 0.23 -16.56 -1.01
CA LYS A 14 -0.95 -15.83 -0.52
C LYS A 14 -0.60 -14.35 -0.28
N ASP A 15 -1.62 -13.50 -0.16
CA ASP A 15 -1.44 -12.20 0.44
C ASP A 15 -1.03 -12.33 1.93
N PHE A 16 -0.39 -11.30 2.46
CA PHE A 16 0.19 -11.35 3.81
C PHE A 16 -0.86 -11.52 4.91
N LEU A 17 -2.08 -10.98 4.73
CA LEU A 17 -3.16 -11.14 5.71
C LEU A 17 -3.71 -12.58 5.72
N SER A 18 -3.93 -13.15 4.54
CA SER A 18 -4.37 -14.55 4.41
C SER A 18 -3.32 -15.51 4.96
N ALA A 19 -2.04 -15.25 4.72
CA ALA A 19 -0.94 -16.01 5.29
C ALA A 19 -0.91 -15.88 6.82
N ALA A 20 -1.03 -14.68 7.36
CA ALA A 20 -1.07 -14.43 8.81
C ALA A 20 -2.25 -15.13 9.49
N LYS A 21 -3.45 -15.07 8.91
CA LYS A 21 -4.64 -15.79 9.42
C LYS A 21 -4.43 -17.30 9.45
N GLU A 22 -3.82 -17.86 8.42
CA GLU A 22 -3.50 -19.28 8.35
C GLU A 22 -2.47 -19.69 9.40
N LEU A 23 -1.38 -18.94 9.55
CA LEU A 23 -0.34 -19.20 10.55
C LEU A 23 -0.89 -19.12 11.98
N VAL A 24 -1.77 -18.16 12.26
CA VAL A 24 -2.51 -18.10 13.54
C VAL A 24 -3.37 -19.36 13.75
N LYS A 25 -4.10 -19.81 12.72
CA LYS A 25 -4.92 -21.03 12.79
C LYS A 25 -4.08 -22.28 13.05
N ARG A 26 -2.84 -22.32 12.53
CA ARG A 26 -1.89 -23.42 12.77
C ARG A 26 -1.23 -23.32 14.17
N GLY A 27 -1.49 -22.26 14.95
CA GLY A 27 -0.83 -22.01 16.23
C GLY A 27 0.66 -21.68 16.13
N GLN A 28 1.14 -21.33 14.95
CA GLN A 28 2.54 -21.00 14.72
C GLN A 28 2.90 -19.64 15.32
N LYS A 29 4.09 -19.59 15.92
CA LYS A 29 4.67 -18.37 16.47
C LYS A 29 6.11 -18.20 16.01
N PHE A 30 6.55 -16.95 15.96
CA PHE A 30 7.85 -16.57 15.43
C PHE A 30 8.58 -15.64 16.40
N ASP A 31 9.91 -15.69 16.36
CA ASP A 31 10.76 -14.76 17.12
C ASP A 31 11.00 -13.46 16.36
N ILE A 32 10.91 -13.51 15.02
CA ILE A 32 11.05 -12.32 14.17
C ILE A 32 9.96 -12.35 13.08
N ILE A 33 9.28 -11.24 12.91
CA ILE A 33 8.39 -10.97 11.78
C ILE A 33 8.87 -9.71 11.08
N LEU A 34 9.08 -9.79 9.76
CA LEU A 34 9.33 -8.62 8.91
C LEU A 34 8.19 -8.52 7.88
N ALA A 35 7.50 -7.40 7.89
CA ALA A 35 6.50 -7.07 6.88
C ALA A 35 7.02 -5.94 5.99
N ASP A 36 7.19 -6.23 4.68
CA ASP A 36 7.55 -5.26 3.65
C ASP A 36 6.27 -4.95 2.86
N LEU A 37 5.65 -3.80 3.17
CA LEU A 37 4.35 -3.43 2.63
C LEU A 37 4.47 -2.83 1.23
N GLY A 38 3.32 -2.68 0.56
CA GLY A 38 3.21 -2.03 -0.74
C GLY A 38 3.44 -2.97 -1.92
N VAL A 39 4.04 -2.46 -2.99
CA VAL A 39 4.17 -3.15 -4.29
C VAL A 39 5.58 -3.64 -4.55
N SER A 40 5.70 -4.81 -5.16
CA SER A 40 6.98 -5.35 -5.59
C SER A 40 7.52 -4.66 -6.86
N SER A 41 8.84 -4.71 -7.06
CA SER A 41 9.47 -4.19 -8.27
C SER A 41 8.88 -4.77 -9.56
N PRO A 42 8.64 -6.08 -9.70
CA PRO A 42 7.99 -6.62 -10.91
C PRO A 42 6.60 -6.05 -11.18
N GLN A 43 5.81 -5.72 -10.13
CA GLN A 43 4.50 -5.08 -10.33
C GLN A 43 4.63 -3.68 -10.94
N LEU A 44 5.67 -2.92 -10.59
CA LEU A 44 5.93 -1.59 -11.15
C LEU A 44 6.59 -1.63 -12.54
N ASP A 45 7.42 -2.64 -12.81
CA ASP A 45 8.24 -2.72 -14.01
C ASP A 45 7.51 -3.37 -15.20
N ILE A 46 6.52 -4.22 -14.92
CA ILE A 46 5.70 -4.91 -15.94
C ILE A 46 4.49 -4.03 -16.27
N ALA A 47 4.47 -3.44 -17.47
CA ALA A 47 3.43 -2.50 -17.91
C ALA A 47 2.02 -3.12 -17.88
N GLU A 48 1.90 -4.40 -18.21
CA GLU A 48 0.67 -5.18 -18.23
C GLU A 48 -0.01 -5.31 -16.86
N ARG A 49 0.72 -5.03 -15.78
CA ARG A 49 0.18 -5.02 -14.42
C ARG A 49 -0.54 -3.71 -14.06
N GLY A 50 -0.33 -2.63 -14.81
CA GLY A 50 -1.03 -1.36 -14.66
C GLY A 50 -0.72 -0.54 -13.42
N PHE A 51 0.35 -0.84 -12.67
CA PHE A 51 0.73 -0.10 -11.46
C PHE A 51 1.46 1.22 -11.73
N SER A 52 2.01 1.37 -12.94
CA SER A 52 2.81 2.53 -13.33
C SER A 52 2.29 3.15 -14.62
N PHE A 53 2.37 4.46 -14.72
CA PHE A 53 2.08 5.21 -15.95
C PHE A 53 3.36 5.63 -16.71
N ARG A 54 4.52 5.12 -16.33
CA ARG A 54 5.78 5.37 -17.07
C ARG A 54 5.84 4.66 -18.42
N ARG A 55 5.13 3.54 -18.52
CA ARG A 55 4.88 2.79 -19.76
C ARG A 55 3.38 2.57 -19.83
N ASP A 56 2.82 2.68 -21.01
CA ASP A 56 1.40 2.40 -21.20
C ASP A 56 1.10 0.92 -20.96
N GLY A 57 -0.03 0.66 -20.34
CA GLY A 57 -0.51 -0.66 -20.04
C GLY A 57 -1.97 -0.63 -19.59
N PRO A 58 -2.63 -1.77 -19.45
CA PRO A 58 -4.02 -1.83 -18.98
C PRO A 58 -4.14 -1.21 -17.59
N LEU A 59 -5.22 -0.51 -17.32
CA LEU A 59 -5.51 0.10 -16.03
C LEU A 59 -6.04 -0.97 -15.05
N ASP A 60 -5.14 -1.90 -14.65
CA ASP A 60 -5.48 -3.07 -13.83
C ASP A 60 -5.23 -2.85 -12.34
N MET A 61 -3.99 -2.71 -11.90
CA MET A 61 -3.52 -2.51 -10.52
C MET A 61 -3.86 -3.62 -9.51
N ARG A 62 -4.37 -4.78 -9.92
CA ARG A 62 -4.65 -5.89 -9.00
C ARG A 62 -3.35 -6.55 -8.55
N MET A 63 -3.10 -6.64 -7.25
CA MET A 63 -2.00 -7.43 -6.70
C MET A 63 -2.23 -8.92 -6.95
N ASN A 64 -3.46 -9.39 -6.70
CA ASN A 64 -3.92 -10.74 -7.04
C ASN A 64 -4.72 -10.71 -8.35
N PRO A 65 -4.22 -11.28 -9.47
CA PRO A 65 -4.92 -11.29 -10.76
C PRO A 65 -6.28 -12.01 -10.74
N ALA A 66 -6.52 -12.91 -9.79
CA ALA A 66 -7.79 -13.62 -9.64
C ALA A 66 -8.92 -12.72 -9.07
N GLN A 67 -8.56 -11.56 -8.53
CA GLN A 67 -9.52 -10.58 -8.03
C GLN A 67 -10.34 -10.01 -9.20
N LYS A 68 -11.63 -9.71 -8.96
CA LYS A 68 -12.53 -9.24 -10.04
C LYS A 68 -12.36 -7.77 -10.37
N LYS A 69 -12.27 -6.91 -9.35
CA LYS A 69 -12.31 -5.45 -9.49
C LYS A 69 -10.94 -4.88 -9.87
N THR A 70 -10.84 -4.24 -11.03
CA THR A 70 -9.66 -3.57 -11.54
C THR A 70 -9.67 -2.06 -11.24
N ALA A 71 -8.56 -1.38 -11.50
CA ALA A 71 -8.50 0.08 -11.46
C ALA A 71 -9.41 0.71 -12.54
N ALA A 72 -9.49 0.09 -13.72
CA ALA A 72 -10.41 0.53 -14.78
C ALA A 72 -11.88 0.47 -14.31
N ASP A 73 -12.25 -0.54 -13.52
CA ASP A 73 -13.62 -0.64 -13.00
C ASP A 73 -13.92 0.49 -12.01
N ILE A 74 -12.98 0.82 -11.12
CA ILE A 74 -13.14 1.98 -10.23
C ILE A 74 -13.32 3.26 -11.03
N VAL A 75 -12.41 3.53 -11.97
CA VAL A 75 -12.41 4.77 -12.75
C VAL A 75 -13.67 4.92 -13.59
N ASN A 76 -14.14 3.83 -14.20
CA ASN A 76 -15.29 3.89 -15.12
C ASN A 76 -16.65 3.75 -14.44
N PHE A 77 -16.76 3.08 -13.28
CA PHE A 77 -18.06 2.76 -12.69
C PHE A 77 -18.31 3.37 -11.31
N ALA A 78 -17.27 3.77 -10.56
CA ALA A 78 -17.50 4.39 -9.27
C ALA A 78 -18.27 5.72 -9.41
N SER A 79 -19.10 6.02 -8.42
CA SER A 79 -19.83 7.28 -8.34
C SER A 79 -18.88 8.47 -8.14
N LYS A 80 -19.37 9.70 -8.37
CA LYS A 80 -18.61 10.93 -8.10
C LYS A 80 -18.09 10.97 -6.66
N ASN A 81 -18.95 10.62 -5.70
CA ASN A 81 -18.61 10.68 -4.28
C ASN A 81 -17.56 9.63 -3.91
N GLU A 82 -17.68 8.40 -4.42
CA GLU A 82 -16.68 7.34 -4.20
C GLU A 82 -15.31 7.72 -4.78
N LEU A 83 -15.25 8.26 -6.00
CA LEU A 83 -14.00 8.73 -6.59
C LEU A 83 -13.39 9.86 -5.76
N LEU A 84 -14.17 10.83 -5.31
CA LEU A 84 -13.68 11.90 -4.45
C LEU A 84 -13.14 11.37 -3.13
N GLN A 85 -13.87 10.46 -2.50
CA GLN A 85 -13.44 9.83 -1.25
C GLN A 85 -12.12 9.08 -1.44
N ILE A 86 -12.01 8.24 -2.47
CA ILE A 86 -10.76 7.52 -2.79
C ILE A 86 -9.59 8.49 -2.96
N LEU A 87 -9.75 9.54 -3.76
CA LEU A 87 -8.65 10.48 -4.03
C LEU A 87 -8.23 11.29 -2.81
N ILE A 88 -9.18 11.67 -1.96
CA ILE A 88 -8.90 12.46 -0.75
C ILE A 88 -8.33 11.57 0.36
N GLU A 89 -8.96 10.44 0.65
CA GLU A 89 -8.58 9.59 1.78
C GLU A 89 -7.32 8.77 1.50
N PHE A 90 -7.19 8.18 0.30
CA PHE A 90 -6.07 7.29 -0.05
C PHE A 90 -4.96 7.99 -0.84
N GLY A 91 -5.27 9.08 -1.53
CA GLY A 91 -4.29 9.88 -2.26
C GLY A 91 -3.76 11.07 -1.48
N GLU A 92 -4.40 11.43 -0.36
CA GLU A 92 -4.13 12.68 0.36
C GLU A 92 -4.16 13.89 -0.60
N GLU A 93 -5.02 13.83 -1.63
CA GLU A 93 -5.15 14.90 -2.60
C GLU A 93 -5.90 16.10 -2.02
N LYS A 94 -5.46 17.29 -2.39
CA LYS A 94 -6.20 18.51 -2.04
C LYS A 94 -7.58 18.48 -2.69
N ARG A 95 -8.63 18.76 -1.92
CA ARG A 95 -10.03 18.66 -2.36
C ARG A 95 -10.29 19.31 -3.72
N GLY A 96 -9.84 20.54 -3.94
CA GLY A 96 -10.08 21.24 -5.21
C GLY A 96 -9.36 20.60 -6.42
N PHE A 97 -8.24 19.90 -6.21
CA PHE A 97 -7.60 19.13 -7.28
C PHE A 97 -8.32 17.80 -7.51
N ALA A 98 -8.69 17.09 -6.45
CA ALA A 98 -9.49 15.88 -6.55
C ALA A 98 -10.82 16.13 -7.30
N GLU A 99 -11.51 17.22 -7.01
CA GLU A 99 -12.75 17.61 -7.70
C GLU A 99 -12.55 17.82 -9.21
N ARG A 100 -11.44 18.48 -9.61
CA ARG A 100 -11.10 18.63 -11.04
C ARG A 100 -10.80 17.29 -11.71
N ILE A 101 -10.01 16.44 -11.06
CA ILE A 101 -9.68 15.10 -11.57
C ILE A 101 -10.98 14.30 -11.77
N VAL A 102 -11.82 14.22 -10.74
CA VAL A 102 -13.08 13.47 -10.80
C VAL A 102 -14.00 14.01 -11.89
N SER A 103 -14.16 15.34 -11.99
CA SER A 103 -14.97 15.95 -13.06
C SER A 103 -14.45 15.56 -14.44
N LYS A 104 -13.13 15.55 -14.63
CA LYS A 104 -12.51 15.17 -15.90
C LYS A 104 -12.68 13.69 -16.23
N ILE A 105 -12.55 12.81 -15.24
CA ILE A 105 -12.82 11.37 -15.38
C ILE A 105 -14.28 11.16 -15.79
N LEU A 106 -15.23 11.81 -15.10
CA LEU A 106 -16.67 11.68 -15.40
C LEU A 106 -17.04 12.20 -16.79
N GLU A 107 -16.37 13.25 -17.26
CA GLU A 107 -16.54 13.74 -18.64
C GLU A 107 -15.98 12.75 -19.66
N ALA A 108 -14.73 12.28 -19.45
CA ALA A 108 -14.05 11.41 -20.39
C ALA A 108 -14.75 10.06 -20.56
N ARG A 109 -15.16 9.41 -19.46
CA ARG A 109 -15.80 8.09 -19.50
C ARG A 109 -17.20 8.08 -20.14
N LYS A 110 -17.85 9.24 -20.29
CA LYS A 110 -19.11 9.37 -21.09
C LYS A 110 -18.85 9.21 -22.59
N LYS A 111 -17.65 9.55 -23.03
CA LYS A 111 -17.26 9.49 -24.46
C LYS A 111 -16.61 8.15 -24.79
N GLN A 112 -15.71 7.71 -23.94
CA GLN A 112 -14.95 6.46 -24.11
C GLN A 112 -14.48 5.95 -22.75
N ARG A 113 -14.44 4.62 -22.56
CA ARG A 113 -13.85 4.00 -21.37
C ARG A 113 -12.38 4.38 -21.24
N ILE A 114 -11.95 4.61 -20.01
CA ILE A 114 -10.55 4.83 -19.65
C ILE A 114 -9.96 3.45 -19.35
N GLU A 115 -9.13 2.94 -20.25
CA GLU A 115 -8.66 1.54 -20.22
C GLU A 115 -7.17 1.42 -19.94
N THR A 116 -6.39 2.50 -20.18
CA THR A 116 -4.95 2.45 -20.01
C THR A 116 -4.42 3.42 -18.96
N THR A 117 -3.23 3.13 -18.46
CA THR A 117 -2.55 3.94 -17.46
C THR A 117 -2.20 5.33 -17.99
N THR A 118 -1.78 5.43 -19.25
CA THR A 118 -1.45 6.71 -19.89
C THR A 118 -2.70 7.57 -20.07
N GLN A 119 -3.83 7.00 -20.53
CA GLN A 119 -5.10 7.74 -20.62
C GLN A 119 -5.47 8.41 -19.30
N LEU A 120 -5.40 7.67 -18.20
CA LEU A 120 -5.71 8.23 -16.88
C LEU A 120 -4.69 9.31 -16.46
N ALA A 121 -3.39 9.07 -16.66
CA ALA A 121 -2.34 10.01 -16.31
C ALA A 121 -2.46 11.33 -17.09
N ASP A 122 -2.77 11.27 -18.37
CA ASP A 122 -2.97 12.44 -19.24
C ASP A 122 -4.21 13.25 -18.84
N LEU A 123 -5.32 12.57 -18.48
CA LEU A 123 -6.50 13.25 -17.93
C LEU A 123 -6.17 14.04 -16.66
N ILE A 124 -5.39 13.44 -15.75
CA ILE A 124 -4.97 14.10 -14.51
C ILE A 124 -4.05 15.29 -14.82
N LEU A 125 -3.10 15.10 -15.72
CA LEU A 125 -2.17 16.14 -16.13
C LEU A 125 -2.92 17.34 -16.78
N SER A 126 -3.94 17.10 -17.60
CA SER A 126 -4.73 18.13 -18.27
C SER A 126 -5.45 19.09 -17.32
N VAL A 127 -5.74 18.68 -16.10
CA VAL A 127 -6.40 19.50 -15.06
C VAL A 127 -5.45 20.00 -13.97
N HIS A 128 -4.17 19.69 -14.10
CA HIS A 128 -3.13 20.20 -13.18
C HIS A 128 -2.82 21.66 -13.50
N LYS A 129 -3.01 22.55 -12.52
CA LYS A 129 -2.75 24.01 -12.66
C LYS A 129 -1.42 24.46 -12.06
N GLY A 130 -0.59 23.52 -11.62
CA GLY A 130 0.72 23.82 -11.00
C GLY A 130 1.85 23.88 -12.03
N GLY A 131 2.94 24.57 -11.67
CA GLY A 131 4.21 24.50 -12.38
C GLY A 131 4.93 23.16 -12.17
N TRP A 132 6.22 23.10 -12.52
CA TRP A 132 7.06 21.92 -12.34
C TRP A 132 7.05 21.40 -10.91
N GLN A 133 6.86 20.09 -10.73
CA GLN A 133 6.89 19.42 -9.44
C GLN A 133 7.85 18.24 -9.48
N LYS A 134 8.52 17.98 -8.36
CA LYS A 134 9.43 16.82 -8.20
C LYS A 134 8.71 15.48 -8.40
N THR A 135 7.41 15.43 -8.14
CA THR A 135 6.57 14.24 -8.27
C THR A 135 5.48 14.49 -9.31
N HIS A 136 5.27 13.54 -10.22
CA HIS A 136 4.25 13.66 -11.26
C HIS A 136 2.84 13.83 -10.65
N PRO A 137 1.98 14.71 -11.17
CA PRO A 137 0.64 14.97 -10.61
C PRO A 137 -0.25 13.74 -10.47
N ALA A 138 -0.09 12.74 -11.33
CA ALA A 138 -0.87 11.49 -11.26
C ALA A 138 -0.45 10.54 -10.14
N THR A 139 0.73 10.72 -9.52
CA THR A 139 1.30 9.76 -8.56
C THR A 139 0.34 9.45 -7.40
N ARG A 140 -0.25 10.48 -6.78
CA ARG A 140 -1.16 10.30 -5.65
C ARG A 140 -2.48 9.66 -6.06
N THR A 141 -3.00 10.03 -7.22
CA THR A 141 -4.21 9.41 -7.78
C THR A 141 -4.00 7.92 -8.08
N PHE A 142 -2.85 7.55 -8.66
CA PHE A 142 -2.50 6.14 -8.89
C PHE A 142 -2.37 5.38 -7.58
N GLN A 143 -1.69 5.96 -6.57
CA GLN A 143 -1.64 5.40 -5.21
C GLN A 143 -3.04 5.19 -4.63
N ALA A 144 -3.92 6.19 -4.72
CA ALA A 144 -5.29 6.13 -4.18
C ALA A 144 -6.11 4.99 -4.80
N ILE A 145 -6.07 4.88 -6.12
CA ILE A 145 -6.81 3.84 -6.85
C ILE A 145 -6.23 2.46 -6.52
N ARG A 146 -4.90 2.33 -6.45
CA ARG A 146 -4.21 1.08 -6.08
C ARG A 146 -4.65 0.59 -4.69
N ILE A 147 -4.63 1.48 -3.71
CA ILE A 147 -5.08 1.21 -2.33
C ILE A 147 -6.54 0.74 -2.35
N ALA A 148 -7.42 1.41 -3.11
CA ALA A 148 -8.83 1.06 -3.21
C ALA A 148 -9.08 -0.28 -3.93
N VAL A 149 -8.30 -0.60 -4.96
CA VAL A 149 -8.38 -1.90 -5.67
C VAL A 149 -8.02 -3.04 -4.75
N ASN A 150 -6.96 -2.88 -3.95
CA ASN A 150 -6.34 -3.97 -3.19
C ASN A 150 -6.73 -3.98 -1.70
N ASN A 151 -7.54 -3.03 -1.22
CA ASN A 151 -7.87 -2.86 0.20
C ASN A 151 -6.63 -2.82 1.11
N GLU A 152 -5.55 -2.16 0.66
CA GLU A 152 -4.23 -2.23 1.27
C GLU A 152 -4.24 -1.81 2.75
N LEU A 153 -4.88 -0.68 3.07
CA LEU A 153 -4.88 -0.14 4.44
C LEU A 153 -5.65 -1.04 5.41
N GLN A 154 -6.80 -1.57 5.00
CA GLN A 154 -7.56 -2.50 5.81
C GLN A 154 -6.77 -3.78 6.11
N GLN A 155 -6.05 -4.31 5.12
CA GLN A 155 -5.20 -5.48 5.33
C GLN A 155 -4.08 -5.21 6.34
N VAL A 156 -3.49 -4.00 6.32
CA VAL A 156 -2.48 -3.60 7.31
C VAL A 156 -3.09 -3.54 8.71
N GLU A 157 -4.26 -2.93 8.88
CA GLU A 157 -4.96 -2.87 10.17
C GLU A 157 -5.25 -4.26 10.72
N GLU A 158 -5.81 -5.16 9.88
CA GLU A 158 -6.15 -6.52 10.28
C GLU A 158 -4.91 -7.35 10.66
N VAL A 159 -3.79 -7.24 9.91
CA VAL A 159 -2.57 -8.00 10.25
C VAL A 159 -1.93 -7.53 11.55
N LEU A 160 -1.98 -6.23 11.84
CA LEU A 160 -1.48 -5.69 13.10
C LEU A 160 -2.17 -6.32 14.32
N GLU A 161 -3.49 -6.54 14.23
CA GLU A 161 -4.27 -7.21 15.30
C GLU A 161 -3.90 -8.70 15.47
N LEU A 162 -3.30 -9.34 14.46
CA LEU A 162 -2.84 -10.71 14.54
C LEU A 162 -1.42 -10.85 15.14
N LEU A 163 -0.60 -9.79 15.12
CA LEU A 163 0.79 -9.82 15.59
C LEU A 163 0.96 -10.41 17.01
N PRO A 164 0.11 -10.08 18.00
CA PRO A 164 0.25 -10.67 19.35
C PRO A 164 0.08 -12.19 19.37
N LYS A 165 -0.63 -12.75 18.39
CA LYS A 165 -0.86 -14.19 18.27
C LYS A 165 0.27 -14.89 17.50
N LEU A 166 0.98 -14.16 16.64
CA LEU A 166 2.03 -14.67 15.77
C LEU A 166 3.44 -14.55 16.38
N LEU A 167 3.62 -13.69 17.40
CA LEU A 167 4.93 -13.51 18.03
C LEU A 167 5.04 -14.25 19.35
N ASN A 168 6.21 -14.85 19.60
CA ASN A 168 6.63 -15.28 20.92
C ASN A 168 6.82 -14.06 21.84
N SER A 169 6.76 -14.26 23.15
CA SER A 169 7.20 -13.22 24.12
C SER A 169 8.69 -12.92 23.87
N GLY A 170 9.06 -11.63 23.83
CA GLY A 170 10.40 -11.20 23.42
C GLY A 170 10.63 -11.14 21.92
N GLY A 171 9.72 -11.68 21.11
CA GLY A 171 9.80 -11.64 19.65
C GLY A 171 9.69 -10.22 19.09
N ARG A 172 10.30 -9.99 17.92
CA ARG A 172 10.40 -8.68 17.28
C ARG A 172 9.56 -8.61 16.02
N VAL A 173 8.92 -7.47 15.80
CA VAL A 173 8.27 -7.16 14.53
C VAL A 173 8.87 -5.90 13.93
N GLY A 174 9.28 -6.00 12.66
CA GLY A 174 9.65 -4.87 11.81
C GLY A 174 8.63 -4.69 10.71
N ILE A 175 8.17 -3.44 10.51
CA ILE A 175 7.22 -3.11 9.44
C ILE A 175 7.79 -1.98 8.61
N ILE A 176 7.97 -2.25 7.31
CA ILE A 176 8.41 -1.28 6.31
C ILE A 176 7.18 -0.73 5.60
N THR A 177 7.03 0.58 5.59
CA THR A 177 5.94 1.32 4.95
C THR A 177 6.51 2.26 3.90
N PHE A 178 5.77 2.52 2.81
CA PHE A 178 6.24 3.36 1.70
C PHE A 178 5.47 4.66 1.52
N HIS A 179 4.35 4.85 2.21
CA HIS A 179 3.61 6.10 2.20
C HIS A 179 3.05 6.46 3.59
N SER A 180 2.62 7.72 3.72
CA SER A 180 2.14 8.34 4.96
C SER A 180 0.99 7.58 5.64
N LEU A 181 0.06 7.04 4.86
CA LEU A 181 -1.13 6.37 5.41
C LEU A 181 -0.76 5.04 6.08
N GLU A 182 0.08 4.21 5.44
CA GLU A 182 0.61 3.00 6.07
C GLU A 182 1.38 3.33 7.36
N ASP A 183 2.32 4.29 7.27
CA ASP A 183 3.13 4.69 8.42
C ASP A 183 2.26 5.21 9.58
N LYS A 184 1.18 5.95 9.28
CA LYS A 184 0.21 6.44 10.27
C LYS A 184 -0.52 5.31 10.97
N ILE A 185 -0.98 4.29 10.24
CA ILE A 185 -1.67 3.12 10.79
C ILE A 185 -0.72 2.38 11.74
N VAL A 186 0.47 2.00 11.28
CA VAL A 186 1.46 1.27 12.06
C VAL A 186 1.88 2.05 13.31
N LYS A 187 2.18 3.36 13.15
CA LYS A 187 2.52 4.25 14.26
C LYS A 187 1.42 4.32 15.30
N ASN A 188 0.18 4.52 14.85
CA ASN A 188 -0.96 4.67 15.77
C ASN A 188 -1.24 3.38 16.51
N TYR A 189 -1.19 2.22 15.85
CA TYR A 189 -1.36 0.92 16.48
C TYR A 189 -0.42 0.74 17.68
N PHE A 190 0.89 0.89 17.50
CA PHE A 190 1.86 0.74 18.58
C PHE A 190 1.76 1.85 19.65
N LYS A 191 1.43 3.07 19.24
CA LYS A 191 1.21 4.19 20.16
C LYS A 191 -0.02 3.94 21.04
N ASP A 192 -1.12 3.47 20.48
CA ASP A 192 -2.35 3.22 21.23
C ASP A 192 -2.21 1.98 22.09
N ASP A 193 -1.50 0.95 21.66
CA ASP A 193 -1.13 -0.18 22.51
C ASP A 193 -0.30 0.30 23.72
N SER A 194 0.69 1.17 23.52
CA SER A 194 1.55 1.68 24.59
C SER A 194 0.78 2.45 25.68
N LYS A 195 -0.36 3.08 25.35
CA LYS A 195 -1.22 3.79 26.31
C LYS A 195 -1.94 2.85 27.29
N LYS A 196 -2.01 1.54 26.98
CA LYS A 196 -2.64 0.53 27.82
C LYS A 196 -1.81 0.18 29.07
N GLY A 197 -0.63 0.79 29.24
CA GLY A 197 0.22 0.60 30.42
C GLY A 197 0.66 -0.85 30.60
N LEU A 198 0.27 -1.48 31.72
CA LEU A 198 0.61 -2.89 32.00
C LEU A 198 -0.05 -3.89 31.05
N GLU A 199 -1.18 -3.55 30.45
CA GLU A 199 -1.86 -4.40 29.45
C GLU A 199 -1.28 -4.26 28.03
N SER A 200 -0.31 -3.35 27.84
CA SER A 200 0.36 -3.18 26.57
C SER A 200 1.06 -4.46 26.14
N LYS A 201 0.80 -4.88 24.93
CA LYS A 201 1.35 -6.11 24.32
C LYS A 201 2.72 -5.88 23.67
N PHE A 202 3.06 -4.63 23.39
CA PHE A 202 4.28 -4.28 22.68
C PHE A 202 5.08 -3.21 23.40
N GLN A 203 6.40 -3.29 23.25
CA GLN A 203 7.35 -2.23 23.55
C GLN A 203 7.93 -1.69 22.24
N THR A 204 7.70 -0.40 21.95
CA THR A 204 8.25 0.24 20.76
C THR A 204 9.75 0.46 20.93
N ILE A 205 10.56 -0.06 19.99
CA ILE A 205 12.01 0.16 19.94
C ILE A 205 12.31 1.47 19.22
N THR A 206 11.73 1.67 18.04
CA THR A 206 11.97 2.86 17.22
C THR A 206 10.99 3.97 17.56
N LYS A 207 11.38 4.93 18.40
CA LYS A 207 10.58 6.15 18.66
C LYS A 207 10.33 6.94 17.38
N LYS A 208 11.35 7.06 16.51
CA LYS A 208 11.27 7.57 15.14
C LYS A 208 11.53 6.40 14.19
N PRO A 209 10.87 6.35 13.02
CA PRO A 209 11.17 5.29 12.06
C PRO A 209 12.59 5.44 11.54
N LEU A 210 13.22 4.34 11.16
CA LEU A 210 14.42 4.37 10.32
C LEU A 210 13.97 4.78 8.91
N ASP A 211 14.71 5.69 8.30
CA ASP A 211 14.34 6.34 7.03
C ASP A 211 15.17 5.72 5.89
N GLY A 212 14.51 5.04 4.96
CA GLY A 212 15.17 4.38 3.84
C GLY A 212 16.00 5.33 2.96
N ALA A 213 15.64 6.62 2.89
CA ALA A 213 16.45 7.61 2.18
C ALA A 213 17.82 7.82 2.80
N LYS A 214 17.99 7.50 4.09
CA LYS A 214 19.25 7.65 4.83
C LYS A 214 19.99 6.33 4.97
N GLU A 215 19.26 5.24 5.16
CA GLU A 215 19.82 3.91 5.44
C GLU A 215 20.21 3.16 4.15
N ASP A 216 19.48 3.39 3.05
CA ASP A 216 19.71 2.74 1.75
C ASP A 216 19.79 3.79 0.63
N VAL A 217 20.82 4.62 0.70
CA VAL A 217 21.05 5.79 -0.18
C VAL A 217 21.22 5.41 -1.66
N ASN A 218 21.62 4.18 -1.95
CA ASN A 218 21.86 3.70 -3.31
C ASN A 218 20.59 3.13 -3.97
N ASN A 219 19.51 2.99 -3.22
CA ASN A 219 18.24 2.46 -3.71
C ASN A 219 17.17 3.56 -3.82
N PRO A 220 16.92 4.11 -5.01
CA PRO A 220 15.90 5.14 -5.19
C PRO A 220 14.49 4.69 -4.76
N ARG A 221 14.20 3.38 -4.76
CA ARG A 221 12.92 2.82 -4.35
C ARG A 221 12.74 2.81 -2.83
N ALA A 222 13.82 2.78 -2.06
CA ALA A 222 13.79 2.90 -0.61
C ALA A 222 13.58 4.33 -0.10
N ARG A 223 13.60 5.35 -0.99
CA ARG A 223 13.55 6.76 -0.59
C ARG A 223 12.37 7.13 0.31
N SER A 224 11.22 6.52 0.14
CA SER A 224 10.01 6.75 0.95
C SER A 224 9.80 5.68 2.04
N ALA A 225 10.65 4.67 2.09
CA ALA A 225 10.54 3.59 3.05
C ALA A 225 10.78 4.09 4.48
N LYS A 226 9.98 3.58 5.41
CA LYS A 226 10.12 3.82 6.85
C LYS A 226 9.98 2.50 7.59
N LEU A 227 11.01 2.11 8.35
CA LEU A 227 10.97 0.92 9.18
C LEU A 227 10.60 1.29 10.62
N ARG A 228 9.58 0.63 11.15
CA ARG A 228 9.23 0.66 12.58
C ARG A 228 9.41 -0.71 13.19
N VAL A 229 9.99 -0.73 14.41
CA VAL A 229 10.30 -1.96 15.14
C VAL A 229 9.69 -1.91 16.54
N SER A 230 9.06 -3.03 16.93
CA SER A 230 8.52 -3.24 18.28
C SER A 230 8.83 -4.66 18.77
N ILE A 231 8.86 -4.86 20.09
CA ILE A 231 9.05 -6.16 20.75
C ILE A 231 7.72 -6.57 21.39
N ARG A 232 7.37 -7.84 21.28
CA ARG A 232 6.26 -8.48 22.00
C ARG A 232 6.68 -8.65 23.47
N LYS A 233 5.89 -8.09 24.41
CA LYS A 233 6.09 -8.31 25.84
C LYS A 233 5.68 -9.72 26.27
#